data_d18a58c91d6a8060c353a707fdd5a387
#
_entry.id   d18a58c91d6a8060c353a707fdd5a387
#
_cell.length_a   1.000
_cell.length_b   1.000
_cell.length_c   1.000
_cell.angle_alpha   90.00
_cell.angle_beta   90.00
_cell.angle_gamma   90.00
#
_symmetry.space_group_name_H-M   'P 1'
#
loop_
_entity.id
_entity.type
_entity.pdbx_description
1 polymer ?
#
loop_
_entity_poly.entity_id
_entity_poly.type
_entity_poly.pdbx_seq_one_letter_code
_entity_poly.pdbx_strand_id
1 'polypeptide(L)'
;MAQGQKKLRRMAVGSAVTTVLAVIIAVLTLAPMPSGGPAGSDKIYHVLAFACLAFPLPLVRPRLALWVVLAVTAYGGIIEMIQPLFGRQAEWADLVADGVGAILGAIVARQLGLRLRRSGGLHDKDDPMTAAWLAEDAALTGDVYTSPRSRLK
;
A
#
# COMPACT_ATOMS: atom_id res chain seq x y z
N MET A 1 -17.90 -22.01 2.55
CA MET A 1 -16.72 -22.26 1.66
C MET A 1 -16.46 -21.15 0.64
N ALA A 2 -17.46 -20.55 -0.01
CA ALA A 2 -17.29 -19.51 -1.04
C ALA A 2 -16.64 -18.18 -0.56
N GLN A 3 -16.85 -17.76 0.67
CA GLN A 3 -16.31 -16.49 1.19
C GLN A 3 -14.79 -16.58 1.46
N GLY A 4 -14.31 -17.69 2.01
CA GLY A 4 -12.88 -17.90 2.23
C GLY A 4 -12.09 -17.87 0.92
N GLN A 5 -12.62 -18.47 -0.15
CA GLN A 5 -12.00 -18.44 -1.47
C GLN A 5 -11.93 -17.02 -2.06
N LYS A 6 -13.00 -16.21 -1.89
CA LYS A 6 -12.98 -14.81 -2.35
C LYS A 6 -11.92 -13.98 -1.61
N LYS A 7 -11.74 -14.19 -0.30
CA LYS A 7 -10.71 -13.52 0.51
C LYS A 7 -9.30 -13.91 0.05
N LEU A 8 -9.04 -15.20 -0.13
CA LEU A 8 -7.76 -15.69 -0.64
C LEU A 8 -7.45 -15.13 -2.03
N ARG A 9 -8.42 -15.13 -2.94
CA ARG A 9 -8.26 -14.59 -4.29
C ARG A 9 -7.91 -13.09 -4.27
N ARG A 10 -8.60 -12.29 -3.45
CA ARG A 10 -8.29 -10.85 -3.31
C ARG A 10 -6.87 -10.62 -2.79
N MET A 11 -6.45 -11.41 -1.80
CA MET A 11 -5.07 -11.34 -1.29
C MET A 11 -4.06 -11.73 -2.35
N ALA A 12 -4.30 -12.83 -3.07
CA ALA A 12 -3.43 -13.28 -4.15
C ALA A 12 -3.30 -12.22 -5.25
N VAL A 13 -4.41 -11.58 -5.65
CA VAL A 13 -4.37 -10.49 -6.63
C VAL A 13 -3.60 -9.28 -6.08
N GLY A 14 -3.86 -8.86 -4.84
CA GLY A 14 -3.13 -7.75 -4.22
C GLY A 14 -1.63 -8.03 -4.17
N SER A 15 -1.22 -9.23 -3.74
CA SER A 15 0.19 -9.62 -3.69
C SER A 15 0.81 -9.69 -5.09
N ALA A 16 0.11 -10.27 -6.07
CA ALA A 16 0.61 -10.35 -7.45
C ALA A 16 0.83 -8.96 -8.05
N VAL A 17 -0.12 -8.03 -7.87
CA VAL A 17 0.02 -6.65 -8.34
C VAL A 17 1.21 -5.97 -7.66
N THR A 18 1.36 -6.10 -6.33
CA THR A 18 2.50 -5.53 -5.61
C THR A 18 3.82 -6.11 -6.11
N THR A 19 3.90 -7.43 -6.35
CA THR A 19 5.12 -8.07 -6.87
C THR A 19 5.47 -7.57 -8.27
N VAL A 20 4.48 -7.47 -9.17
CA VAL A 20 4.70 -6.94 -10.53
C VAL A 20 5.18 -5.49 -10.46
N LEU A 21 4.57 -4.64 -9.65
CA LEU A 21 5.02 -3.26 -9.46
C LEU A 21 6.45 -3.21 -8.89
N ALA A 22 6.79 -4.05 -7.92
CA ALA A 22 8.15 -4.12 -7.39
C ALA A 22 9.18 -4.46 -8.48
N VAL A 23 8.89 -5.46 -9.31
CA VAL A 23 9.78 -5.82 -10.43
C VAL A 23 9.92 -4.65 -11.42
N ILE A 24 8.81 -4.02 -11.81
CA ILE A 24 8.84 -2.86 -12.73
C ILE A 24 9.67 -1.72 -12.13
N ILE A 25 9.46 -1.38 -10.87
CA ILE A 25 10.21 -0.32 -10.18
C ILE A 25 11.71 -0.67 -10.14
N ALA A 26 12.08 -1.90 -9.77
CA ALA A 26 13.48 -2.32 -9.77
C ALA A 26 14.11 -2.14 -11.15
N VAL A 27 13.44 -2.59 -12.21
CA VAL A 27 13.94 -2.45 -13.58
C VAL A 27 14.12 -0.98 -13.97
N LEU A 28 13.13 -0.14 -13.66
CA LEU A 28 13.17 1.29 -14.02
C LEU A 28 14.20 2.07 -13.19
N THR A 29 14.34 1.77 -11.90
CA THR A 29 15.28 2.47 -11.01
C THR A 29 16.72 2.00 -11.17
N LEU A 30 16.96 0.78 -11.65
CA LEU A 30 18.29 0.27 -11.94
C LEU A 30 18.72 0.50 -13.40
N ALA A 31 17.78 0.88 -14.29
CA ALA A 31 18.12 1.21 -15.67
C ALA A 31 18.99 2.48 -15.75
N PRO A 32 19.97 2.52 -16.65
CA PRO A 32 20.75 3.75 -16.90
C PRO A 32 19.82 4.88 -17.33
N MET A 33 19.82 5.99 -16.59
CA MET A 33 19.04 7.17 -16.98
C MET A 33 19.84 8.05 -17.93
N PRO A 34 19.20 8.59 -19.00
CA PRO A 34 19.82 9.64 -19.80
C PRO A 34 20.09 10.86 -18.90
N SER A 35 21.31 11.38 -18.93
CA SER A 35 21.68 12.61 -18.26
C SER A 35 20.93 13.78 -18.86
N GLY A 36 20.09 14.51 -18.08
CA GLY A 36 19.48 15.75 -18.56
C GLY A 36 18.03 16.04 -18.15
N GLY A 37 17.45 15.31 -17.16
CA GLY A 37 16.16 15.68 -16.60
C GLY A 37 16.22 16.93 -15.71
N PRO A 38 15.09 17.64 -15.49
CA PRO A 38 15.03 18.77 -14.54
C PRO A 38 15.47 18.32 -13.14
N ALA A 39 16.25 19.14 -12.45
CA ALA A 39 16.74 18.84 -11.11
C ALA A 39 15.55 18.54 -10.16
N GLY A 40 15.60 17.40 -9.45
CA GLY A 40 14.57 17.00 -8.47
C GLY A 40 13.35 16.29 -9.04
N SER A 41 13.24 16.11 -10.37
CA SER A 41 12.15 15.34 -10.97
C SER A 41 12.21 13.86 -10.63
N ASP A 42 13.40 13.33 -10.40
CA ASP A 42 13.66 11.98 -9.93
C ASP A 42 12.92 11.65 -8.63
N LYS A 43 12.99 12.56 -7.65
CA LYS A 43 12.35 12.39 -6.33
C LYS A 43 10.82 12.30 -6.41
N ILE A 44 10.22 13.04 -7.34
CA ILE A 44 8.78 12.96 -7.61
C ILE A 44 8.42 11.57 -8.16
N TYR A 45 9.25 11.03 -9.07
CA TYR A 45 9.03 9.68 -9.59
C TYR A 45 9.18 8.61 -8.50
N HIS A 46 10.14 8.75 -7.58
CA HIS A 46 10.29 7.89 -6.42
C HIS A 46 9.04 7.93 -5.53
N VAL A 47 8.58 9.12 -5.13
CA VAL A 47 7.34 9.26 -4.33
C VAL A 47 6.15 8.58 -5.01
N LEU A 48 5.94 8.82 -6.30
CA LEU A 48 4.79 8.24 -7.03
C LEU A 48 4.90 6.73 -7.18
N ALA A 49 6.08 6.23 -7.56
CA ALA A 49 6.33 4.80 -7.74
C ALA A 49 6.10 4.03 -6.44
N PHE A 50 6.66 4.52 -5.33
CA PHE A 50 6.54 3.87 -4.03
C PHE A 50 5.16 4.06 -3.39
N ALA A 51 4.44 5.14 -3.71
CA ALA A 51 3.03 5.27 -3.37
C ALA A 51 2.18 4.21 -4.10
N CYS A 52 2.40 4.01 -5.39
CA CYS A 52 1.73 2.97 -6.16
C CYS A 52 2.07 1.56 -5.64
N LEU A 53 3.34 1.31 -5.27
CA LEU A 53 3.79 0.03 -4.74
C LEU A 53 3.13 -0.30 -3.40
N ALA A 54 3.00 0.68 -2.52
CA ALA A 54 2.41 0.52 -1.20
C ALA A 54 0.87 0.46 -1.21
N PHE A 55 0.21 0.70 -2.35
CA PHE A 55 -1.24 0.84 -2.42
C PHE A 55 -2.03 -0.48 -2.40
N PRO A 56 -1.68 -1.55 -3.17
CA PRO A 56 -2.58 -2.69 -3.39
C PRO A 56 -2.90 -3.50 -2.13
N LEU A 57 -1.91 -3.77 -1.30
CA LEU A 57 -2.09 -4.61 -0.11
C LEU A 57 -2.92 -3.94 1.01
N PRO A 58 -2.68 -2.67 1.40
CA PRO A 58 -3.51 -1.98 2.38
C PRO A 58 -4.95 -1.75 1.89
N LEU A 59 -5.16 -1.61 0.58
CA LEU A 59 -6.52 -1.54 0.01
C LEU A 59 -7.31 -2.81 0.30
N VAL A 60 -6.70 -3.97 0.09
CA VAL A 60 -7.34 -5.28 0.35
C VAL A 60 -7.35 -5.62 1.83
N ARG A 61 -6.29 -5.28 2.58
CA ARG A 61 -6.13 -5.50 4.01
C ARG A 61 -5.59 -4.27 4.72
N PRO A 62 -6.44 -3.35 5.19
CA PRO A 62 -6.04 -2.09 5.82
C PRO A 62 -5.07 -2.21 7.00
N ARG A 63 -5.16 -3.29 7.77
CA ARG A 63 -4.26 -3.58 8.90
C ARG A 63 -2.82 -3.89 8.52
N LEU A 64 -2.56 -4.22 7.25
CA LEU A 64 -1.20 -4.43 6.76
C LEU A 64 -0.47 -3.13 6.43
N ALA A 65 -1.13 -1.97 6.52
CA ALA A 65 -0.57 -0.69 6.08
C ALA A 65 0.82 -0.41 6.68
N LEU A 66 0.99 -0.56 7.99
CA LEU A 66 2.29 -0.36 8.64
C LEU A 66 3.36 -1.32 8.13
N TRP A 67 3.03 -2.61 8.05
CA TRP A 67 3.97 -3.63 7.56
C TRP A 67 4.36 -3.40 6.10
N VAL A 68 3.40 -2.94 5.28
CA VAL A 68 3.67 -2.57 3.88
C VAL A 68 4.58 -1.37 3.79
N VAL A 69 4.36 -0.32 4.58
CA VAL A 69 5.27 0.84 4.63
C VAL A 69 6.68 0.40 4.98
N LEU A 70 6.85 -0.39 6.03
CA LEU A 70 8.18 -0.88 6.44
C LEU A 70 8.84 -1.72 5.35
N ALA A 71 8.11 -2.67 4.75
CA ALA A 71 8.63 -3.55 3.71
C ALA A 71 8.99 -2.78 2.43
N VAL A 72 8.15 -1.84 2.02
CA VAL A 72 8.35 -1.03 0.81
C VAL A 72 9.51 -0.04 1.00
N THR A 73 9.65 0.58 2.18
CA THR A 73 10.79 1.45 2.47
C THR A 73 12.09 0.64 2.55
N ALA A 74 12.08 -0.54 3.17
CA ALA A 74 13.24 -1.43 3.18
C ALA A 74 13.64 -1.88 1.78
N TYR A 75 12.65 -2.15 0.92
CA TYR A 75 12.88 -2.47 -0.49
C TYR A 75 13.55 -1.30 -1.24
N GLY A 76 13.12 -0.06 -1.03
CA GLY A 76 13.79 1.13 -1.55
C GLY A 76 15.25 1.22 -1.11
N GLY A 77 15.51 1.00 0.18
CA GLY A 77 16.87 0.97 0.72
C GLY A 77 17.76 -0.10 0.07
N ILE A 78 17.20 -1.27 -0.25
CA ILE A 78 17.94 -2.32 -0.98
C ILE A 78 18.25 -1.84 -2.41
N ILE A 79 17.31 -1.20 -3.09
CA ILE A 79 17.54 -0.63 -4.43
C ILE A 79 18.68 0.39 -4.37
N GLU A 80 18.64 1.34 -3.43
CA GLU A 80 19.69 2.35 -3.25
C GLU A 80 21.09 1.73 -3.04
N MET A 81 21.17 0.64 -2.27
CA MET A 81 22.43 -0.09 -2.06
C MET A 81 22.94 -0.78 -3.33
N ILE A 82 22.07 -1.15 -4.25
CA ILE A 82 22.40 -1.86 -5.48
C ILE A 82 22.70 -0.89 -6.63
N GLN A 83 22.13 0.31 -6.66
CA GLN A 83 22.28 1.29 -7.73
C GLN A 83 23.75 1.60 -8.12
N PRO A 84 24.73 1.70 -7.20
CA PRO A 84 26.12 1.92 -7.56
C PRO A 84 26.72 0.82 -8.45
N LEU A 85 26.23 -0.42 -8.36
CA LEU A 85 26.66 -1.53 -9.22
C LEU A 85 26.20 -1.35 -10.68
N PHE A 86 25.19 -0.50 -10.90
CA PHE A 86 24.65 -0.17 -12.23
C PHE A 86 25.06 1.22 -12.72
N GLY A 87 26.11 1.82 -12.10
CA GLY A 87 26.65 3.12 -12.51
C GLY A 87 25.78 4.32 -12.11
N ARG A 88 24.86 4.14 -11.15
CA ARG A 88 24.06 5.23 -10.55
C ARG A 88 24.65 5.65 -9.21
N GLN A 89 24.26 6.82 -8.73
CA GLN A 89 24.62 7.25 -7.37
C GLN A 89 23.48 6.92 -6.42
N ALA A 90 23.79 6.34 -5.27
CA ALA A 90 22.84 6.15 -4.19
C ALA A 90 22.62 7.50 -3.49
N GLU A 91 21.36 7.92 -3.37
CA GLU A 91 20.99 9.20 -2.75
C GLU A 91 20.05 8.99 -1.55
N TRP A 92 20.46 9.43 -0.37
CA TRP A 92 19.59 9.39 0.82
C TRP A 92 18.24 10.11 0.62
N ALA A 93 18.23 11.12 -0.25
CA ALA A 93 17.02 11.85 -0.59
C ALA A 93 16.00 10.98 -1.34
N ASP A 94 16.45 10.02 -2.15
CA ASP A 94 15.59 9.08 -2.87
C ASP A 94 14.97 8.07 -1.90
N LEU A 95 15.74 7.56 -0.93
CA LEU A 95 15.21 6.72 0.14
C LEU A 95 14.14 7.45 0.98
N VAL A 96 14.34 8.73 1.28
CA VAL A 96 13.34 9.55 1.97
C VAL A 96 12.09 9.71 1.10
N ALA A 97 12.25 9.95 -0.20
CA ALA A 97 11.15 10.05 -1.15
C ALA A 97 10.35 8.73 -1.24
N ASP A 98 11.03 7.59 -1.25
CA ASP A 98 10.44 6.25 -1.21
C ASP A 98 9.58 6.06 0.05
N GLY A 99 10.12 6.40 1.21
CA GLY A 99 9.42 6.31 2.50
C GLY A 99 8.17 7.21 2.53
N VAL A 100 8.29 8.45 2.07
CA VAL A 100 7.15 9.39 1.95
C VAL A 100 6.09 8.82 1.00
N GLY A 101 6.50 8.32 -0.17
CA GLY A 101 5.61 7.67 -1.13
C GLY A 101 4.87 6.48 -0.51
N ALA A 102 5.61 5.59 0.15
CA ALA A 102 5.05 4.42 0.81
C ALA A 102 4.00 4.79 1.88
N ILE A 103 4.28 5.80 2.71
CA ILE A 103 3.34 6.30 3.72
C ILE A 103 2.07 6.85 3.07
N LEU A 104 2.21 7.73 2.08
CA LEU A 104 1.06 8.35 1.40
C LEU A 104 0.20 7.28 0.70
N GLY A 105 0.80 6.37 -0.06
CA GLY A 105 0.11 5.30 -0.75
C GLY A 105 -0.64 4.37 0.22
N ALA A 106 0.01 3.96 1.31
CA ALA A 106 -0.59 3.11 2.31
C ALA A 106 -1.74 3.78 3.06
N ILE A 107 -1.63 5.08 3.41
CA ILE A 107 -2.70 5.84 4.07
C ILE A 107 -3.92 5.94 3.15
N VAL A 108 -3.74 6.37 1.89
CA VAL A 108 -4.84 6.49 0.93
C VAL A 108 -5.50 5.13 0.70
N ALA A 109 -4.72 4.08 0.47
CA ALA A 109 -5.23 2.74 0.26
C ALA A 109 -6.00 2.21 1.49
N ARG A 110 -5.46 2.42 2.69
CA ARG A 110 -6.12 2.04 3.95
C ARG A 110 -7.47 2.75 4.09
N GLN A 111 -7.52 4.07 3.92
CA GLN A 111 -8.76 4.84 4.03
C GLN A 111 -9.80 4.38 3.00
N LEU A 112 -9.38 4.20 1.75
CA LEU A 112 -10.27 3.71 0.69
C LEU A 112 -10.76 2.30 0.99
N GLY A 113 -9.87 1.39 1.41
CA GLY A 113 -10.23 0.02 1.80
C GLY A 113 -11.25 -0.02 2.92
N LEU A 114 -11.14 0.88 3.91
CA LEU A 114 -12.11 1.02 5.00
C LEU A 114 -13.46 1.53 4.51
N ARG A 115 -13.46 2.58 3.69
CA ARG A 115 -14.70 3.13 3.11
C ARG A 115 -15.44 2.07 2.29
N LEU A 116 -14.75 1.34 1.43
CA LEU A 116 -15.33 0.28 0.62
C LEU A 116 -15.93 -0.85 1.48
N ARG A 117 -15.32 -1.17 2.62
CA ARG A 117 -15.86 -2.14 3.58
C ARG A 117 -17.11 -1.62 4.26
N ARG A 118 -17.12 -0.38 4.73
CA ARG A 118 -18.29 0.28 5.35
C ARG A 118 -19.47 0.34 4.38
N SER A 119 -19.22 0.57 3.09
CA SER A 119 -20.26 0.63 2.05
C SER A 119 -20.76 -0.75 1.59
N GLY A 120 -20.33 -1.85 2.21
CA GLY A 120 -20.75 -3.20 1.85
C GLY A 120 -20.05 -3.82 0.65
N GLY A 121 -19.22 -3.06 -0.07
CA GLY A 121 -18.52 -3.55 -1.26
C GLY A 121 -17.42 -4.58 -1.00
N LEU A 122 -16.80 -4.54 0.18
CA LEU A 122 -15.73 -5.47 0.61
C LEU A 122 -16.04 -6.10 1.99
N HIS A 123 -17.30 -6.04 2.46
CA HIS A 123 -17.68 -6.47 3.80
C HIS A 123 -17.59 -8.00 3.94
N ASP A 124 -16.62 -8.46 4.71
CA ASP A 124 -16.58 -9.80 5.28
C ASP A 124 -17.13 -9.71 6.70
N LYS A 125 -18.45 -9.90 6.83
CA LYS A 125 -19.20 -9.78 8.11
C LYS A 125 -18.76 -10.82 9.15
N ASP A 126 -18.11 -11.87 8.70
CA ASP A 126 -17.80 -13.05 9.49
C ASP A 126 -16.31 -13.15 9.89
N ASP A 127 -15.48 -12.13 9.59
CA ASP A 127 -14.10 -12.08 10.07
C ASP A 127 -14.05 -11.39 11.45
N PRO A 128 -13.86 -12.15 12.56
CA PRO A 128 -13.85 -11.60 13.91
C PRO A 128 -12.74 -10.55 14.11
N MET A 129 -11.64 -10.64 13.37
CA MET A 129 -10.58 -9.63 13.40
C MET A 129 -10.97 -8.33 12.69
N THR A 130 -11.82 -8.41 11.67
CA THR A 130 -12.38 -7.22 11.02
C THR A 130 -13.39 -6.54 11.94
N ALA A 131 -14.20 -7.31 12.67
CA ALA A 131 -15.15 -6.78 13.65
C ALA A 131 -14.42 -6.11 14.84
N ALA A 132 -13.41 -6.75 15.41
CA ALA A 132 -12.61 -6.20 16.48
C ALA A 132 -11.91 -4.89 16.07
N TRP A 133 -11.34 -4.86 14.87
CA TRP A 133 -10.66 -3.68 14.34
C TRP A 133 -11.63 -2.53 14.03
N LEU A 134 -12.84 -2.83 13.50
CA LEU A 134 -13.89 -1.82 13.30
C LEU A 134 -14.41 -1.26 14.63
N ALA A 135 -14.46 -2.08 15.68
CA ALA A 135 -14.82 -1.64 17.03
C ALA A 135 -13.75 -0.70 17.62
N GLU A 136 -12.47 -1.02 17.41
CA GLU A 136 -11.37 -0.17 17.86
C GLU A 136 -11.33 1.16 17.11
N ASP A 137 -11.52 1.16 15.78
CA ASP A 137 -11.59 2.37 14.97
C ASP A 137 -12.82 3.25 15.32
N ALA A 138 -13.96 2.63 15.62
CA ALA A 138 -15.15 3.33 16.10
C ALA A 138 -14.93 3.98 17.48
N ALA A 139 -14.20 3.31 18.36
CA ALA A 139 -13.85 3.87 19.67
C ALA A 139 -12.90 5.07 19.55
N LEU A 140 -12.00 5.06 18.57
CA LEU A 140 -11.05 6.16 18.31
C LEU A 140 -11.68 7.35 17.57
N THR A 141 -12.68 7.10 16.72
CA THR A 141 -13.30 8.14 15.87
C THR A 141 -14.62 8.67 16.42
N GLY A 142 -15.16 8.08 17.48
CA GLY A 142 -16.48 8.42 18.04
C GLY A 142 -17.66 8.02 17.15
N ASP A 143 -17.43 7.35 16.03
CA ASP A 143 -18.47 6.90 15.11
C ASP A 143 -19.01 5.53 15.55
N VAL A 144 -20.24 5.50 16.07
CA VAL A 144 -20.95 4.25 16.33
C VAL A 144 -21.42 3.66 15.01
N TYR A 145 -20.80 2.55 14.59
CA TYR A 145 -21.25 1.79 13.43
C TYR A 145 -22.64 1.19 13.71
N THR A 146 -23.69 1.84 13.22
CA THR A 146 -25.06 1.28 13.22
C THR A 146 -25.20 0.26 12.10
N SER A 147 -25.33 -1.02 12.45
CA SER A 147 -25.59 -2.11 11.49
C SER A 147 -26.84 -1.81 10.64
N PRO A 148 -26.79 -1.97 9.30
CA PRO A 148 -27.96 -1.75 8.43
C PRO A 148 -29.18 -2.63 8.71
N ARG A 149 -29.03 -3.68 9.53
CA ARG A 149 -30.13 -4.60 9.87
C ARG A 149 -31.19 -4.05 10.84
N SER A 150 -30.96 -2.91 11.49
CA SER A 150 -31.94 -2.33 12.42
C SER A 150 -33.00 -1.47 11.74
N ARG A 151 -33.01 -1.33 10.41
CA ARG A 151 -34.02 -0.52 9.67
C ARG A 151 -35.12 -1.32 8.96
N LEU A 152 -35.20 -2.63 9.18
CA LEU A 152 -36.26 -3.46 8.62
C LEU A 152 -37.11 -4.02 9.78
N LYS A 153 -37.82 -3.15 10.46
CA LYS A 153 -39.06 -3.48 11.22
C LYS A 153 -40.09 -2.39 10.93
#